data_77aed5a36349294fb250fb07464d3366
#
_entry.id   77aed5a36349294fb250fb07464d3366
#
_cell.length_a   1.000
_cell.length_b   1.000
_cell.length_c   1.000
_cell.angle_alpha   90.00
_cell.angle_beta   90.00
_cell.angle_gamma   90.00
#
_symmetry.space_group_name_H-M   'P 1'
#
loop_
_entity.id
_entity.type
_entity.pdbx_description
1 polymer ?
#
loop_
_entity_poly.entity_id
_entity_poly.type
_entity_poly.pdbx_seq_one_letter_code
_entity_poly.pdbx_strand_id
1 'polypeptide(L)'
;MAKDNTQMTTEDMQQTIYKELGYKSYPFPFTTPAYLEAYGALVGLNTPPAKTARVLELGATYGGNIISQAVFNSEATFVGIELSQDQVEKGNQIISDAKLDNVSLIQGNILNFEESMGTFDYIIAHGFYSWISDEMKDKLLNIISSHLADNGIAYVSYNTYPGWHTMEEVRQLMLFANRDQDNLTHKEKVLRGKTVGSLVGAQILNYDNLKERNSKFLGALRSVMQKDDYYVGHDHLEPHNDPCYFYQFNDHLKAHAFRKSIICKASAAKDINYAIANPAEVNTIPVRTTVNSFVFQILFDEEALEMFENELVRDTFQALIKDGGTFNMIEAFAILKAAHEAAHASNDELEPAVCSLYKAVVEHMVRGGIRFYKTFPVKEEYMEGLSYIPARFTNFVKAIVHGGSEYMYGADMFNDAIGDISEEDLLFMELLNKPKAKSTVIKKIKEALFSADQSQTTKHQNAMAEAFYNELTTRMEHLGFVRSKKTGSIS
;
A
#
# COMPACT_ATOMS: atom_id res chain seq x y z
N MET A 1 26.09 -13.81 46.22
CA MET A 1 25.99 -13.64 44.77
C MET A 1 24.76 -12.76 44.50
N ALA A 2 24.96 -11.49 44.27
CA ALA A 2 23.88 -10.56 43.93
C ALA A 2 23.42 -10.95 42.52
N LYS A 3 22.13 -11.26 42.35
CA LYS A 3 21.51 -11.32 41.01
C LYS A 3 21.50 -9.90 40.46
N ASP A 4 22.21 -9.70 39.37
CA ASP A 4 22.20 -8.50 38.60
C ASP A 4 20.78 -8.36 38.02
N ASN A 5 19.95 -7.58 38.70
CA ASN A 5 18.62 -7.20 38.24
C ASN A 5 18.74 -6.00 37.33
N THR A 6 19.41 -6.17 36.19
CA THR A 6 19.31 -5.19 35.11
C THR A 6 17.88 -5.30 34.58
N GLN A 7 17.00 -4.37 35.00
CA GLN A 7 15.68 -4.22 34.36
C GLN A 7 15.93 -3.96 32.86
N MET A 8 15.40 -4.81 32.01
CA MET A 8 15.40 -4.59 30.57
C MET A 8 14.80 -3.23 30.27
N THR A 9 15.44 -2.45 29.41
CA THR A 9 14.87 -1.18 28.95
C THR A 9 13.64 -1.45 28.07
N THR A 10 12.80 -0.45 27.88
CA THR A 10 11.65 -0.56 26.96
C THR A 10 12.12 -0.90 25.55
N GLU A 11 13.28 -0.41 25.14
CA GLU A 11 13.93 -0.69 23.87
C GLU A 11 14.37 -2.16 23.77
N ASP A 12 14.98 -2.73 24.83
CA ASP A 12 15.35 -4.14 24.86
C ASP A 12 14.12 -5.07 24.81
N MET A 13 13.02 -4.66 25.46
CA MET A 13 11.75 -5.41 25.41
C MET A 13 11.17 -5.39 23.98
N GLN A 14 11.13 -4.24 23.31
CA GLN A 14 10.66 -4.12 21.94
C GLN A 14 11.52 -4.97 21.00
N GLN A 15 12.85 -4.88 21.08
CA GLN A 15 13.74 -5.72 20.27
C GLN A 15 13.49 -7.22 20.48
N THR A 16 13.19 -7.63 21.70
CA THR A 16 12.87 -9.04 22.01
C THR A 16 11.56 -9.47 21.36
N ILE A 17 10.52 -8.64 21.43
CA ILE A 17 9.22 -8.88 20.81
C ILE A 17 9.36 -9.00 19.29
N TYR A 18 10.06 -8.07 18.65
CA TYR A 18 10.32 -8.09 17.20
C TYR A 18 11.12 -9.30 16.74
N LYS A 19 11.99 -9.83 17.61
CA LYS A 19 12.78 -11.05 17.33
C LYS A 19 11.94 -12.33 17.45
N GLU A 20 11.02 -12.40 18.43
CA GLU A 20 10.16 -13.57 18.63
C GLU A 20 9.01 -13.64 17.64
N LEU A 21 8.47 -12.49 17.27
CA LEU A 21 7.30 -12.37 16.41
C LEU A 21 7.50 -11.17 15.44
N GLY A 22 8.31 -11.39 14.40
CA GLY A 22 8.61 -10.37 13.41
C GLY A 22 7.33 -9.88 12.71
N TYR A 23 7.20 -8.56 12.56
CA TYR A 23 6.08 -7.97 11.83
C TYR A 23 6.34 -8.09 10.33
N LYS A 24 5.58 -8.93 9.62
CA LYS A 24 5.73 -9.08 8.17
C LYS A 24 5.42 -7.76 7.46
N SER A 25 6.37 -7.29 6.67
CA SER A 25 6.30 -5.98 6.03
C SER A 25 5.35 -5.97 4.84
N TYR A 26 4.48 -4.97 4.77
CA TYR A 26 3.50 -4.79 3.70
C TYR A 26 3.86 -3.61 2.81
N PRO A 27 3.58 -3.68 1.51
CA PRO A 27 3.55 -2.50 0.64
C PRO A 27 2.25 -1.72 0.83
N PHE A 28 2.32 -0.38 0.74
CA PHE A 28 1.18 0.52 0.93
C PHE A 28 1.07 1.50 -0.24
N PRO A 29 0.10 1.33 -1.14
CA PRO A 29 -0.05 2.15 -2.35
C PRO A 29 -0.14 3.66 -2.07
N PHE A 30 -0.84 4.04 -1.00
CA PHE A 30 -1.08 5.44 -0.63
C PHE A 30 0.14 6.14 -0.01
N THR A 31 1.25 5.44 0.22
CA THR A 31 2.52 6.02 0.67
C THR A 31 3.49 6.26 -0.49
N THR A 32 3.15 5.83 -1.70
CA THR A 32 4.05 5.95 -2.85
C THR A 32 4.27 7.41 -3.23
N PRO A 33 5.49 7.79 -3.68
CA PRO A 33 5.74 9.13 -4.19
C PRO A 33 4.77 9.55 -5.27
N ALA A 34 4.37 8.64 -6.18
CA ALA A 34 3.42 8.93 -7.25
C ALA A 34 2.02 9.29 -6.73
N TYR A 35 1.55 8.61 -5.67
CA TYR A 35 0.29 8.94 -5.03
C TYR A 35 0.38 10.26 -4.26
N LEU A 36 1.47 10.48 -3.50
CA LEU A 36 1.67 11.71 -2.73
C LEU A 36 1.88 12.94 -3.65
N GLU A 37 2.58 12.78 -4.79
CA GLU A 37 2.71 13.80 -5.83
C GLU A 37 1.33 14.22 -6.36
N ALA A 38 0.49 13.23 -6.71
CA ALA A 38 -0.86 13.49 -7.21
C ALA A 38 -1.73 14.19 -6.15
N TYR A 39 -1.63 13.74 -4.88
CA TYR A 39 -2.36 14.35 -3.78
C TYR A 39 -1.95 15.81 -3.53
N GLY A 40 -0.64 16.10 -3.60
CA GLY A 40 -0.14 17.48 -3.52
C GLY A 40 -0.64 18.34 -4.68
N ALA A 41 -0.58 17.82 -5.90
CA ALA A 41 -1.09 18.52 -7.10
C ALA A 41 -2.60 18.78 -7.03
N LEU A 42 -3.37 17.86 -6.43
CA LEU A 42 -4.81 18.00 -6.22
C LEU A 42 -5.15 19.26 -5.40
N VAL A 43 -4.31 19.63 -4.46
CA VAL A 43 -4.48 20.81 -3.60
C VAL A 43 -3.61 21.99 -4.02
N GLY A 44 -2.98 21.93 -5.20
CA GLY A 44 -2.22 23.04 -5.77
C GLY A 44 -0.76 23.13 -5.31
N LEU A 45 -0.21 22.12 -4.62
CA LEU A 45 1.22 22.06 -4.30
C LEU A 45 2.03 21.67 -5.53
N ASN A 46 3.16 22.35 -5.75
CA ASN A 46 4.14 21.97 -6.76
C ASN A 46 5.16 20.97 -6.16
N THR A 47 4.71 19.74 -5.97
CA THR A 47 5.50 18.66 -5.35
C THR A 47 6.66 18.22 -6.24
N PRO A 48 7.78 17.73 -5.63
CA PRO A 48 8.87 17.11 -6.38
C PRO A 48 8.38 15.90 -7.20
N PRO A 49 8.94 15.68 -8.43
CA PRO A 49 8.54 14.57 -9.27
C PRO A 49 8.82 13.22 -8.60
N ALA A 50 7.82 12.36 -8.54
CA ALA A 50 7.94 11.01 -7.95
C ALA A 50 9.04 10.17 -8.58
N LYS A 51 9.25 10.33 -9.89
CA LYS A 51 10.19 9.54 -10.68
C LYS A 51 11.65 9.66 -10.20
N THR A 52 12.06 10.83 -9.69
CA THR A 52 13.44 11.12 -9.26
C THR A 52 13.50 11.45 -7.77
N ALA A 53 12.44 11.16 -7.03
CA ALA A 53 12.29 11.54 -5.65
C ALA A 53 13.32 10.88 -4.72
N ARG A 54 13.68 11.59 -3.67
CA ARG A 54 14.40 11.05 -2.52
C ARG A 54 13.43 10.80 -1.38
N VAL A 55 13.29 9.55 -0.96
CA VAL A 55 12.26 9.08 -0.03
C VAL A 55 12.88 8.56 1.26
N LEU A 56 12.32 8.95 2.41
CA LEU A 56 12.65 8.43 3.72
C LEU A 56 11.45 7.71 4.33
N GLU A 57 11.63 6.49 4.83
CA GLU A 57 10.63 5.81 5.67
C GLU A 57 11.18 5.59 7.08
N LEU A 58 10.42 6.04 8.09
CA LEU A 58 10.73 5.87 9.51
C LEU A 58 9.87 4.72 10.09
N GLY A 59 10.52 3.72 10.69
CA GLY A 59 9.89 2.47 11.10
C GLY A 59 9.67 1.55 9.88
N ALA A 60 10.74 1.33 9.09
CA ALA A 60 10.65 0.62 7.81
C ALA A 60 10.49 -0.91 7.93
N THR A 61 10.59 -1.48 9.14
CA THR A 61 10.58 -2.92 9.37
C THR A 61 11.58 -3.66 8.46
N TYR A 62 11.19 -4.71 7.75
CA TYR A 62 12.03 -5.38 6.73
C TYR A 62 12.15 -4.61 5.40
N GLY A 63 11.57 -3.41 5.29
CA GLY A 63 11.62 -2.56 4.10
C GLY A 63 10.62 -2.92 3.01
N GLY A 64 9.62 -3.78 3.27
CA GLY A 64 8.68 -4.27 2.25
C GLY A 64 7.99 -3.17 1.46
N ASN A 65 7.69 -2.04 2.11
CA ASN A 65 7.07 -0.90 1.45
C ASN A 65 8.03 -0.19 0.48
N ILE A 66 9.24 0.17 0.92
CA ILE A 66 10.18 0.96 0.08
C ILE A 66 10.98 0.10 -0.89
N ILE A 67 11.29 -1.16 -0.58
CA ILE A 67 11.97 -2.06 -1.50
C ILE A 67 11.10 -2.29 -2.73
N SER A 68 9.81 -2.57 -2.53
CA SER A 68 8.85 -2.74 -3.62
C SER A 68 8.76 -1.48 -4.51
N GLN A 69 8.69 -0.30 -3.90
CA GLN A 69 8.69 0.96 -4.64
C GLN A 69 9.98 1.17 -5.43
N ALA A 70 11.14 0.86 -4.83
CA ALA A 70 12.44 0.99 -5.47
C ALA A 70 12.56 0.12 -6.73
N VAL A 71 11.93 -1.06 -6.75
CA VAL A 71 11.92 -1.96 -7.91
C VAL A 71 11.31 -1.31 -9.14
N PHE A 72 10.21 -0.56 -8.98
CA PHE A 72 9.51 0.09 -10.08
C PHE A 72 10.03 1.50 -10.40
N ASN A 73 10.72 2.15 -9.47
CA ASN A 73 11.18 3.53 -9.60
C ASN A 73 12.72 3.61 -9.55
N SER A 74 13.37 3.20 -10.63
CA SER A 74 14.83 3.06 -10.68
C SER A 74 15.61 4.38 -10.60
N GLU A 75 14.98 5.52 -10.88
CA GLU A 75 15.59 6.85 -10.82
C GLU A 75 15.38 7.55 -9.45
N ALA A 76 14.44 7.06 -8.65
CA ALA A 76 14.21 7.52 -7.28
C ALA A 76 15.12 6.78 -6.29
N THR A 77 15.39 7.38 -5.14
CA THR A 77 16.21 6.78 -4.08
C THR A 77 15.41 6.63 -2.80
N PHE A 78 15.60 5.53 -2.09
CA PHE A 78 14.83 5.17 -0.91
C PHE A 78 15.76 4.83 0.26
N VAL A 79 15.43 5.39 1.43
CA VAL A 79 16.13 5.11 2.69
C VAL A 79 15.10 4.72 3.73
N GLY A 80 15.28 3.59 4.39
CA GLY A 80 14.47 3.16 5.54
C GLY A 80 15.30 3.18 6.80
N ILE A 81 14.71 3.71 7.89
CA ILE A 81 15.31 3.61 9.23
C ILE A 81 14.44 2.68 10.07
N GLU A 82 15.11 1.74 10.72
CA GLU A 82 14.47 0.74 11.56
C GLU A 82 15.32 0.47 12.81
N LEU A 83 14.66 0.30 13.96
CA LEU A 83 15.30 0.05 15.24
C LEU A 83 15.89 -1.35 15.33
N SER A 84 15.20 -2.35 14.79
CA SER A 84 15.56 -3.75 14.87
C SER A 84 16.69 -4.11 13.93
N GLN A 85 17.86 -4.44 14.49
CA GLN A 85 19.04 -4.91 13.74
C GLN A 85 18.71 -6.14 12.86
N ASP A 86 17.99 -7.12 13.39
CA ASP A 86 17.60 -8.33 12.66
C ASP A 86 16.74 -8.03 11.43
N GLN A 87 15.79 -7.09 11.56
CA GLN A 87 14.95 -6.67 10.44
C GLN A 87 15.76 -5.95 9.37
N VAL A 88 16.65 -5.06 9.77
CA VAL A 88 17.55 -4.33 8.85
C VAL A 88 18.49 -5.30 8.10
N GLU A 89 19.07 -6.25 8.78
CA GLU A 89 19.98 -7.25 8.16
C GLU A 89 19.24 -8.09 7.12
N LYS A 90 18.05 -8.60 7.45
CA LYS A 90 17.22 -9.39 6.53
C LYS A 90 16.70 -8.56 5.36
N GLY A 91 16.25 -7.34 5.60
CA GLY A 91 15.83 -6.43 4.53
C GLY A 91 16.98 -6.08 3.58
N ASN A 92 18.17 -5.78 4.10
CA ASN A 92 19.36 -5.52 3.27
C ASN A 92 19.82 -6.79 2.52
N GLN A 93 19.62 -7.99 3.07
CA GLN A 93 19.86 -9.23 2.33
C GLN A 93 18.94 -9.32 1.11
N ILE A 94 17.62 -9.04 1.27
CA ILE A 94 16.67 -9.01 0.16
C ILE A 94 17.05 -7.96 -0.89
N ILE A 95 17.48 -6.75 -0.48
CA ILE A 95 17.98 -5.69 -1.37
C ILE A 95 19.17 -6.20 -2.19
N SER A 96 20.11 -6.86 -1.53
CA SER A 96 21.31 -7.44 -2.17
C SER A 96 20.95 -8.54 -3.18
N ASP A 97 20.07 -9.47 -2.81
CA ASP A 97 19.63 -10.57 -3.65
C ASP A 97 18.82 -10.08 -4.86
N ALA A 98 18.00 -9.04 -4.66
CA ALA A 98 17.30 -8.36 -5.73
C ALA A 98 18.20 -7.46 -6.61
N LYS A 99 19.46 -7.26 -6.21
CA LYS A 99 20.45 -6.40 -6.90
C LYS A 99 19.94 -4.97 -7.08
N LEU A 100 19.36 -4.40 -6.04
CA LEU A 100 18.89 -3.02 -6.04
C LEU A 100 19.99 -2.10 -5.51
N ASP A 101 20.20 -0.97 -6.19
CA ASP A 101 21.22 0.04 -5.87
C ASP A 101 20.63 1.38 -5.43
N ASN A 102 19.32 1.50 -5.44
CA ASN A 102 18.59 2.72 -5.14
C ASN A 102 17.77 2.65 -3.85
N VAL A 103 17.99 1.66 -3.00
CA VAL A 103 17.34 1.52 -1.69
C VAL A 103 18.33 0.99 -0.65
N SER A 104 18.19 1.44 0.59
CA SER A 104 18.97 0.96 1.74
C SER A 104 18.16 1.00 3.02
N LEU A 105 18.41 0.05 3.92
CA LEU A 105 17.91 0.08 5.29
C LEU A 105 19.08 0.38 6.24
N ILE A 106 18.82 1.29 7.18
CA ILE A 106 19.77 1.73 8.19
C ILE A 106 19.22 1.38 9.58
N GLN A 107 20.02 0.66 10.38
CA GLN A 107 19.67 0.44 11.77
C GLN A 107 19.87 1.73 12.55
N GLY A 108 18.84 2.15 13.28
CA GLY A 108 18.92 3.34 14.09
C GLY A 108 17.66 3.66 14.87
N ASN A 109 17.87 4.29 16.04
CA ASN A 109 16.80 4.92 16.79
C ASN A 109 16.59 6.34 16.24
N ILE A 110 15.34 6.73 15.98
CA ILE A 110 15.01 8.08 15.46
C ILE A 110 15.48 9.20 16.40
N LEU A 111 15.62 8.93 17.70
CA LEU A 111 16.17 9.91 18.65
C LEU A 111 17.61 10.34 18.26
N ASN A 112 18.35 9.44 17.64
CA ASN A 112 19.72 9.65 17.18
C ASN A 112 19.82 9.94 15.67
N PHE A 113 18.72 10.41 15.05
CA PHE A 113 18.69 10.72 13.63
C PHE A 113 19.76 11.73 13.24
N GLU A 114 20.54 11.43 12.21
CA GLU A 114 21.69 12.24 11.80
C GLU A 114 21.29 13.37 10.85
N GLU A 115 21.64 14.60 11.24
CA GLU A 115 21.44 15.80 10.41
C GLU A 115 22.14 15.72 9.03
N SER A 116 23.21 14.93 8.95
CA SER A 116 23.99 14.71 7.72
C SER A 116 23.20 14.00 6.62
N MET A 117 22.05 13.38 6.92
CA MET A 117 21.21 12.69 5.93
C MET A 117 20.59 13.63 4.88
N GLY A 118 20.63 14.95 5.12
CA GLY A 118 20.14 15.95 4.17
C GLY A 118 18.60 15.97 4.05
N THR A 119 18.06 16.44 2.91
CA THR A 119 16.62 16.61 2.70
C THR A 119 16.02 15.48 1.87
N PHE A 120 14.71 15.25 2.07
CA PHE A 120 13.91 14.25 1.37
C PHE A 120 12.68 14.90 0.74
N ASP A 121 12.30 14.45 -0.43
CA ASP A 121 11.11 14.92 -1.13
C ASP A 121 9.84 14.36 -0.50
N TYR A 122 9.91 13.12 -0.03
CA TYR A 122 8.82 12.44 0.68
C TYR A 122 9.34 11.77 1.93
N ILE A 123 8.62 11.98 3.05
CA ILE A 123 8.92 11.32 4.33
C ILE A 123 7.68 10.53 4.76
N ILE A 124 7.88 9.24 5.04
CA ILE A 124 6.81 8.29 5.36
C ILE A 124 7.03 7.80 6.80
N ALA A 125 5.97 7.85 7.60
CA ALA A 125 5.89 7.22 8.92
C ALA A 125 4.54 6.51 9.03
N HIS A 126 4.44 5.33 8.38
CA HIS A 126 3.22 4.55 8.34
C HIS A 126 3.13 3.60 9.52
N GLY A 127 2.01 3.63 10.26
CA GLY A 127 1.79 2.77 11.43
C GLY A 127 2.85 2.96 12.53
N PHE A 128 3.37 4.17 12.70
CA PHE A 128 4.50 4.44 13.60
C PHE A 128 4.12 5.36 14.76
N TYR A 129 3.44 6.49 14.51
CA TYR A 129 3.20 7.57 15.46
C TYR A 129 2.47 7.13 16.75
N SER A 130 1.51 6.22 16.68
CA SER A 130 0.76 5.76 17.86
C SER A 130 1.53 4.78 18.75
N TRP A 131 2.68 4.28 18.30
CA TRP A 131 3.45 3.22 18.97
C TRP A 131 4.71 3.74 19.66
N ILE A 132 4.96 5.04 19.57
CA ILE A 132 6.17 5.69 20.10
C ILE A 132 5.84 6.68 21.22
N SER A 133 6.80 6.92 22.11
CA SER A 133 6.66 7.86 23.21
C SER A 133 6.48 9.31 22.71
N ASP A 134 6.00 10.20 23.58
CA ASP A 134 5.82 11.62 23.24
C ASP A 134 7.14 12.29 22.82
N GLU A 135 8.26 11.96 23.48
CA GLU A 135 9.59 12.42 23.08
C GLU A 135 9.94 12.00 21.66
N MET A 136 9.63 10.74 21.30
CA MET A 136 9.86 10.24 19.95
C MET A 136 8.89 10.86 18.94
N LYS A 137 7.65 11.18 19.33
CA LYS A 137 6.70 11.92 18.47
C LYS A 137 7.23 13.33 18.16
N ASP A 138 7.73 14.04 19.16
CA ASP A 138 8.38 15.34 18.97
C ASP A 138 9.59 15.23 18.05
N LYS A 139 10.45 14.24 18.26
CA LYS A 139 11.62 14.01 17.41
C LYS A 139 11.21 13.66 15.97
N LEU A 140 10.20 12.82 15.76
CA LEU A 140 9.63 12.52 14.45
C LEU A 140 9.22 13.79 13.71
N LEU A 141 8.43 14.65 14.36
CA LEU A 141 7.97 15.90 13.75
C LEU A 141 9.13 16.87 13.50
N ASN A 142 10.14 16.92 14.36
CA ASN A 142 11.36 17.68 14.14
C ASN A 142 12.16 17.17 12.93
N ILE A 143 12.30 15.83 12.75
CA ILE A 143 12.92 15.24 11.57
C ILE A 143 12.18 15.69 10.31
N ILE A 144 10.84 15.56 10.30
CA ILE A 144 10.03 16.01 9.16
C ILE A 144 10.24 17.49 8.89
N SER A 145 10.20 18.35 9.93
CA SER A 145 10.37 19.79 9.77
C SER A 145 11.72 20.18 9.18
N SER A 146 12.81 19.52 9.63
CA SER A 146 14.17 19.86 9.25
C SER A 146 14.60 19.24 7.93
N HIS A 147 14.10 18.03 7.62
CA HIS A 147 14.56 17.22 6.50
C HIS A 147 13.58 17.10 5.33
N LEU A 148 12.35 17.61 5.45
CA LEU A 148 11.43 17.67 4.31
C LEU A 148 11.87 18.76 3.34
N ALA A 149 11.89 18.49 2.04
CA ALA A 149 12.12 19.49 1.00
C ALA A 149 11.03 20.58 1.03
N ASP A 150 11.30 21.75 0.45
CA ASP A 150 10.38 22.92 0.57
C ASP A 150 8.97 22.64 0.06
N ASN A 151 8.84 21.89 -1.03
CA ASN A 151 7.56 21.46 -1.60
C ASN A 151 7.29 19.96 -1.38
N GLY A 152 8.04 19.33 -0.48
CA GLY A 152 7.90 17.93 -0.14
C GLY A 152 6.62 17.64 0.65
N ILE A 153 6.28 16.36 0.71
CA ILE A 153 5.13 15.87 1.47
C ILE A 153 5.60 14.83 2.48
N ALA A 154 5.15 14.95 3.72
CA ALA A 154 5.25 13.88 4.70
C ALA A 154 3.89 13.19 4.89
N TYR A 155 3.94 11.86 4.96
CA TYR A 155 2.82 11.00 5.28
C TYR A 155 3.02 10.42 6.68
N VAL A 156 2.08 10.69 7.58
CA VAL A 156 2.08 10.12 8.94
C VAL A 156 0.72 9.47 9.20
N SER A 157 0.70 8.18 9.53
CA SER A 157 -0.52 7.52 9.95
C SER A 157 -0.49 7.20 11.45
N TYR A 158 -1.67 7.20 12.06
CA TYR A 158 -1.86 6.95 13.48
C TYR A 158 -3.24 6.38 13.76
N ASN A 159 -3.38 5.69 14.89
CA ASN A 159 -4.66 5.19 15.36
C ASN A 159 -5.54 6.35 15.81
N THR A 160 -6.75 6.45 15.26
CA THR A 160 -7.59 7.65 15.42
C THR A 160 -8.88 7.36 16.16
N TYR A 161 -9.14 8.16 17.20
CA TYR A 161 -10.44 8.21 17.85
C TYR A 161 -11.46 9.03 17.02
N PRO A 162 -12.79 8.67 17.05
CA PRO A 162 -13.41 7.61 17.88
C PRO A 162 -13.33 6.20 17.28
N GLY A 163 -12.80 6.02 16.07
CA GLY A 163 -12.76 4.73 15.37
C GLY A 163 -12.04 3.63 16.16
N TRP A 164 -10.94 3.98 16.82
CA TRP A 164 -10.13 3.03 17.57
C TRP A 164 -10.76 2.56 18.90
N HIS A 165 -11.81 3.23 19.43
CA HIS A 165 -12.39 2.86 20.73
C HIS A 165 -12.77 1.38 20.82
N THR A 166 -13.42 0.83 19.81
CA THR A 166 -13.85 -0.58 19.84
C THR A 166 -12.66 -1.55 19.74
N MET A 167 -11.62 -1.19 19.01
CA MET A 167 -10.37 -1.97 18.97
C MET A 167 -9.64 -1.91 20.31
N GLU A 168 -9.67 -0.77 20.99
CA GLU A 168 -9.10 -0.63 22.33
C GLU A 168 -9.81 -1.54 23.36
N GLU A 169 -11.12 -1.70 23.28
CA GLU A 169 -11.84 -2.66 24.13
C GLU A 169 -11.31 -4.10 23.95
N VAL A 170 -11.08 -4.53 22.71
CA VAL A 170 -10.50 -5.86 22.42
C VAL A 170 -9.06 -5.94 22.95
N ARG A 171 -8.27 -4.87 22.71
CA ARG A 171 -6.89 -4.79 23.19
C ARG A 171 -6.81 -4.90 24.72
N GLN A 172 -7.65 -4.17 25.45
CA GLN A 172 -7.71 -4.23 26.92
C GLN A 172 -8.08 -5.62 27.42
N LEU A 173 -9.00 -6.33 26.74
CA LEU A 173 -9.32 -7.72 27.06
C LEU A 173 -8.10 -8.64 26.90
N MET A 174 -7.33 -8.47 25.81
CA MET A 174 -6.15 -9.28 25.54
C MET A 174 -4.99 -8.99 26.52
N LEU A 175 -4.78 -7.72 26.86
CA LEU A 175 -3.82 -7.31 27.88
C LEU A 175 -4.21 -7.85 29.25
N PHE A 176 -5.50 -7.76 29.62
CA PHE A 176 -6.02 -8.34 30.86
C PHE A 176 -5.81 -9.87 30.92
N ALA A 177 -6.06 -10.56 29.81
CA ALA A 177 -5.82 -12.01 29.73
C ALA A 177 -4.35 -12.38 30.02
N ASN A 178 -3.43 -11.50 29.71
CA ASN A 178 -1.99 -11.70 29.88
C ASN A 178 -1.39 -11.02 31.12
N ARG A 179 -2.24 -10.42 31.97
CA ARG A 179 -1.78 -9.81 33.21
C ARG A 179 -1.07 -10.87 34.09
N ASP A 180 0.03 -10.47 34.68
CA ASP A 180 0.84 -11.32 35.57
C ASP A 180 1.40 -12.60 34.88
N GLN A 181 1.58 -12.59 33.54
CA GLN A 181 2.08 -13.70 32.75
C GLN A 181 3.48 -13.43 32.16
N ASP A 182 4.42 -12.99 32.99
CA ASP A 182 5.76 -12.57 32.57
C ASP A 182 6.61 -13.75 32.01
N ASN A 183 6.29 -14.98 32.37
CA ASN A 183 7.01 -16.16 31.92
C ASN A 183 6.61 -16.68 30.52
N LEU A 184 5.54 -16.16 29.95
CA LEU A 184 5.08 -16.58 28.63
C LEU A 184 5.86 -15.86 27.52
N THR A 185 6.21 -16.59 26.47
CA THR A 185 6.68 -16.03 25.22
C THR A 185 5.61 -15.14 24.59
N HIS A 186 5.99 -14.23 23.70
CA HIS A 186 5.03 -13.35 23.03
C HIS A 186 3.98 -14.15 22.25
N LYS A 187 4.39 -15.22 21.58
CA LYS A 187 3.50 -16.14 20.86
C LYS A 187 2.48 -16.84 21.78
N GLU A 188 2.89 -17.26 22.97
CA GLU A 188 1.99 -17.85 23.95
C GLU A 188 1.00 -16.80 24.51
N LYS A 189 1.43 -15.55 24.68
CA LYS A 189 0.56 -14.43 25.06
C LYS A 189 -0.51 -14.15 23.99
N VAL A 190 -0.16 -14.21 22.69
CA VAL A 190 -1.12 -14.09 21.59
C VAL A 190 -2.16 -15.20 21.65
N LEU A 191 -1.72 -16.47 21.76
CA LEU A 191 -2.63 -17.61 21.85
C LEU A 191 -3.59 -17.49 23.04
N ARG A 192 -3.06 -17.08 24.20
CA ARG A 192 -3.87 -16.85 25.41
C ARG A 192 -4.88 -15.72 25.22
N GLY A 193 -4.49 -14.59 24.64
CA GLY A 193 -5.37 -13.47 24.32
C GLY A 193 -6.49 -13.90 23.39
N LYS A 194 -6.17 -14.61 22.30
CA LYS A 194 -7.17 -15.18 21.36
C LYS A 194 -8.11 -16.17 22.05
N THR A 195 -7.60 -17.02 22.92
CA THR A 195 -8.41 -18.00 23.67
C THR A 195 -9.42 -17.29 24.58
N VAL A 196 -8.97 -16.34 25.40
CA VAL A 196 -9.84 -15.60 26.31
C VAL A 196 -10.86 -14.76 25.51
N GLY A 197 -10.44 -14.10 24.43
CA GLY A 197 -11.34 -13.38 23.54
C GLY A 197 -12.43 -14.27 22.96
N SER A 198 -12.08 -15.46 22.49
CA SER A 198 -13.04 -16.45 21.97
C SER A 198 -14.04 -16.91 23.02
N LEU A 199 -13.59 -17.17 24.26
CA LEU A 199 -14.47 -17.54 25.38
C LEU A 199 -15.44 -16.41 25.73
N VAL A 200 -14.98 -15.17 25.83
CA VAL A 200 -15.83 -14.00 26.12
C VAL A 200 -16.84 -13.80 24.98
N GLY A 201 -16.39 -13.88 23.73
CA GLY A 201 -17.28 -13.78 22.57
C GLY A 201 -18.37 -14.85 22.56
N ALA A 202 -18.01 -16.11 22.85
CA ALA A 202 -18.95 -17.22 22.95
C ALA A 202 -20.00 -17.00 24.08
N GLN A 203 -19.57 -16.49 25.23
CA GLN A 203 -20.51 -16.18 26.33
C GLN A 203 -21.47 -15.05 25.95
N ILE A 204 -21.03 -13.99 25.30
CA ILE A 204 -21.90 -12.91 24.85
C ILE A 204 -22.91 -13.43 23.81
N LEU A 205 -22.50 -14.31 22.91
CA LEU A 205 -23.36 -14.88 21.87
C LEU A 205 -24.47 -15.79 22.40
N ASN A 206 -24.31 -16.34 23.61
CA ASN A 206 -25.31 -17.21 24.26
C ASN A 206 -26.54 -16.44 24.77
N TYR A 207 -26.51 -15.09 24.80
CA TYR A 207 -27.59 -14.28 25.33
C TYR A 207 -27.96 -13.18 24.33
N ASP A 208 -29.18 -13.22 23.76
CA ASP A 208 -29.61 -12.31 22.69
C ASP A 208 -29.49 -10.83 23.08
N ASN A 209 -29.87 -10.48 24.31
CA ASN A 209 -29.77 -9.10 24.82
C ASN A 209 -28.32 -8.60 24.90
N LEU A 210 -27.37 -9.49 25.19
CA LEU A 210 -25.94 -9.14 25.21
C LEU A 210 -25.36 -9.07 23.80
N LYS A 211 -25.77 -9.98 22.92
CA LYS A 211 -25.37 -10.01 21.51
C LYS A 211 -25.70 -8.70 20.79
N GLU A 212 -26.93 -8.21 20.94
CA GLU A 212 -27.37 -6.96 20.33
C GLU A 212 -26.57 -5.76 20.87
N ARG A 213 -26.48 -5.63 22.19
CA ARG A 213 -25.77 -4.52 22.86
C ARG A 213 -24.27 -4.48 22.55
N ASN A 214 -23.64 -5.62 22.25
CA ASN A 214 -22.20 -5.75 22.04
C ASN A 214 -21.85 -6.06 20.57
N SER A 215 -22.75 -5.77 19.63
CA SER A 215 -22.55 -6.12 18.21
C SER A 215 -21.26 -5.55 17.60
N LYS A 216 -20.89 -4.29 17.93
CA LYS A 216 -19.65 -3.66 17.47
C LYS A 216 -18.42 -4.35 18.07
N PHE A 217 -18.41 -4.60 19.37
CA PHE A 217 -17.33 -5.33 20.04
C PHE A 217 -17.16 -6.75 19.48
N LEU A 218 -18.24 -7.48 19.26
CA LEU A 218 -18.19 -8.82 18.64
C LEU A 218 -17.66 -8.78 17.22
N GLY A 219 -17.99 -7.75 16.46
CA GLY A 219 -17.43 -7.51 15.13
C GLY A 219 -15.92 -7.28 15.16
N ALA A 220 -15.44 -6.38 16.03
CA ALA A 220 -14.03 -6.10 16.24
C ALA A 220 -13.27 -7.34 16.74
N LEU A 221 -13.83 -8.02 17.74
CA LEU A 221 -13.24 -9.25 18.28
C LEU A 221 -13.08 -10.33 17.20
N ARG A 222 -14.11 -10.55 16.38
CA ARG A 222 -14.03 -11.49 15.24
C ARG A 222 -12.95 -11.09 14.26
N SER A 223 -12.86 -9.82 13.92
CA SER A 223 -11.82 -9.31 13.03
C SER A 223 -10.42 -9.60 13.57
N VAL A 224 -10.17 -9.33 14.85
CA VAL A 224 -8.87 -9.57 15.49
C VAL A 224 -8.55 -11.07 15.57
N MET A 225 -9.55 -11.92 15.87
CA MET A 225 -9.33 -13.38 15.94
C MET A 225 -8.91 -14.01 14.60
N GLN A 226 -9.27 -13.38 13.49
CA GLN A 226 -8.94 -13.83 12.13
C GLN A 226 -7.58 -13.32 11.63
N LYS A 227 -6.93 -12.41 12.38
CA LYS A 227 -5.61 -11.89 12.03
C LYS A 227 -4.50 -12.85 12.41
N ASP A 228 -3.38 -12.75 11.68
CA ASP A 228 -2.17 -13.48 11.96
C ASP A 228 -1.62 -13.15 13.36
N ASP A 229 -0.86 -14.07 13.94
CA ASP A 229 -0.35 -13.93 15.30
C ASP A 229 0.60 -12.75 15.45
N TYR A 230 1.41 -12.44 14.42
CA TYR A 230 2.29 -11.28 14.43
C TYR A 230 1.49 -9.96 14.49
N TYR A 231 0.40 -9.85 13.72
CA TYR A 231 -0.48 -8.68 13.78
C TYR A 231 -1.07 -8.49 15.18
N VAL A 232 -1.64 -9.58 15.74
CA VAL A 232 -2.24 -9.51 17.07
C VAL A 232 -1.20 -9.19 18.15
N GLY A 233 0.00 -9.75 18.02
CA GLY A 233 1.11 -9.49 18.94
C GLY A 233 1.49 -8.01 18.98
N HIS A 234 1.65 -7.39 17.82
CA HIS A 234 2.06 -5.99 17.72
C HIS A 234 0.92 -5.00 17.97
N ASP A 235 -0.27 -5.22 17.38
CA ASP A 235 -1.36 -4.23 17.47
C ASP A 235 -2.16 -4.32 18.78
N HIS A 236 -2.18 -5.51 19.43
CA HIS A 236 -3.03 -5.72 20.61
C HIS A 236 -2.30 -6.10 21.89
N LEU A 237 -1.01 -6.44 21.82
CA LEU A 237 -0.22 -6.81 23.01
C LEU A 237 1.00 -5.92 23.22
N GLU A 238 1.30 -5.00 22.29
CA GLU A 238 2.35 -4.00 22.47
C GLU A 238 2.05 -3.15 23.71
N PRO A 239 3.02 -2.91 24.62
CA PRO A 239 2.80 -2.15 25.85
C PRO A 239 2.30 -0.72 25.60
N HIS A 240 2.82 -0.07 24.56
CA HIS A 240 2.48 1.31 24.21
C HIS A 240 1.57 1.33 23.00
N ASN A 241 0.43 2.00 23.13
CA ASN A 241 -0.45 2.42 22.04
C ASN A 241 -1.16 3.68 22.47
N ASP A 242 -0.97 4.75 21.73
CA ASP A 242 -1.53 6.07 22.05
C ASP A 242 -2.33 6.64 20.86
N PRO A 243 -3.58 6.16 20.68
CA PRO A 243 -4.50 6.71 19.70
C PRO A 243 -4.90 8.13 20.08
N CYS A 244 -5.08 9.01 19.10
CA CYS A 244 -5.49 10.38 19.37
C CYS A 244 -6.63 10.83 18.47
N TYR A 245 -7.34 11.89 18.84
CA TYR A 245 -8.27 12.58 17.97
C TYR A 245 -7.51 13.40 16.93
N PHE A 246 -8.12 13.57 15.75
CA PHE A 246 -7.55 14.37 14.67
C PHE A 246 -7.12 15.78 15.12
N TYR A 247 -7.90 16.45 15.98
CA TYR A 247 -7.55 17.79 16.45
C TYR A 247 -6.28 17.79 17.32
N GLN A 248 -6.06 16.73 18.13
CA GLN A 248 -4.86 16.59 18.97
C GLN A 248 -3.62 16.43 18.08
N PHE A 249 -3.67 15.57 17.09
CA PHE A 249 -2.61 15.42 16.09
C PHE A 249 -2.35 16.74 15.34
N ASN A 250 -3.41 17.42 14.89
CA ASN A 250 -3.29 18.69 14.18
C ASN A 250 -2.70 19.81 15.06
N ASP A 251 -3.01 19.83 16.36
CA ASP A 251 -2.42 20.81 17.28
C ASP A 251 -0.95 20.51 17.53
N HIS A 252 -0.55 19.23 17.62
CA HIS A 252 0.85 18.84 17.69
C HIS A 252 1.62 19.23 16.41
N LEU A 253 1.04 19.01 15.23
CA LEU A 253 1.63 19.46 13.96
C LEU A 253 1.85 20.98 13.92
N LYS A 254 0.89 21.78 14.41
CA LYS A 254 1.01 23.25 14.46
C LYS A 254 2.15 23.71 15.36
N ALA A 255 2.38 23.03 16.49
CA ALA A 255 3.50 23.32 17.38
C ALA A 255 4.86 23.14 16.67
N HIS A 256 4.93 22.26 15.66
CA HIS A 256 6.11 21.99 14.84
C HIS A 256 6.11 22.73 13.49
N ALA A 257 5.40 23.85 13.36
CA ALA A 257 5.30 24.70 12.16
C ALA A 257 4.66 24.04 10.92
N PHE A 258 3.84 23.00 11.12
CA PHE A 258 3.05 22.39 10.04
C PHE A 258 1.63 22.99 9.99
N ARG A 259 1.02 22.88 8.80
CA ARG A 259 -0.37 23.28 8.60
C ARG A 259 -1.11 22.18 7.82
N LYS A 260 -2.25 21.72 8.41
CA LYS A 260 -3.30 20.90 7.80
C LYS A 260 -2.94 19.41 7.54
N SER A 261 -3.95 18.61 7.12
CA SER A 261 -3.90 17.14 6.96
C SER A 261 -2.92 16.63 5.91
N ILE A 262 -2.53 17.46 4.92
CA ILE A 262 -1.35 17.23 4.11
C ILE A 262 -0.19 17.87 4.88
N ILE A 263 0.75 17.06 5.28
CA ILE A 263 1.92 17.53 6.01
C ILE A 263 2.91 18.09 5.00
N CYS A 264 2.99 19.40 4.95
CA CYS A 264 3.96 20.15 4.14
C CYS A 264 4.48 21.34 4.97
N LYS A 265 5.58 21.94 4.54
CA LYS A 265 6.10 23.15 5.19
C LYS A 265 5.07 24.27 5.15
N ALA A 266 5.01 25.08 6.20
CA ALA A 266 4.08 26.22 6.31
C ALA A 266 4.26 27.24 5.16
N SER A 267 5.47 27.36 4.60
CA SER A 267 5.76 28.19 3.42
C SER A 267 5.04 27.71 2.16
N ALA A 268 5.01 26.40 1.94
CA ALA A 268 4.31 25.77 0.80
C ALA A 268 2.78 25.80 0.97
N ALA A 269 2.28 25.81 2.22
CA ALA A 269 0.84 25.79 2.50
C ALA A 269 0.09 27.05 2.07
N LYS A 270 0.77 28.14 1.68
CA LYS A 270 0.14 29.39 1.24
C LYS A 270 -0.67 29.21 -0.04
N ASP A 271 -0.21 28.33 -0.91
CA ASP A 271 -0.76 28.14 -2.25
C ASP A 271 -1.79 26.99 -2.31
N ILE A 272 -2.08 26.35 -1.16
CA ILE A 272 -3.02 25.23 -1.09
C ILE A 272 -4.45 25.72 -1.38
N ASN A 273 -5.07 25.10 -2.37
CA ASN A 273 -6.48 25.32 -2.73
C ASN A 273 -7.33 24.11 -2.28
N TYR A 274 -8.26 24.36 -1.37
CA TYR A 274 -9.18 23.36 -0.84
C TYR A 274 -10.55 23.32 -1.55
N ALA A 275 -10.72 24.02 -2.66
CA ALA A 275 -11.98 24.07 -3.42
C ALA A 275 -12.49 22.65 -3.77
N ILE A 276 -11.58 21.71 -4.03
CA ILE A 276 -11.94 20.32 -4.33
C ILE A 276 -12.60 19.58 -3.16
N ALA A 277 -12.33 20.01 -1.93
CA ALA A 277 -12.96 19.43 -0.74
C ALA A 277 -14.34 20.05 -0.42
N ASN A 278 -14.72 21.08 -1.16
CA ASN A 278 -16.03 21.73 -1.00
C ASN A 278 -17.02 21.19 -2.04
N PRO A 279 -18.05 20.41 -1.63
CA PRO A 279 -19.02 19.85 -2.56
C PRO A 279 -19.73 20.89 -3.44
N ALA A 280 -19.87 22.15 -2.98
CA ALA A 280 -20.46 23.23 -3.74
C ALA A 280 -19.54 23.74 -4.88
N GLU A 281 -18.24 23.50 -4.77
CA GLU A 281 -17.23 23.99 -5.71
C GLU A 281 -16.73 22.93 -6.71
N VAL A 282 -17.11 21.66 -6.53
CA VAL A 282 -16.64 20.53 -7.35
C VAL A 282 -16.88 20.77 -8.85
N ASN A 283 -17.96 21.45 -9.21
CA ASN A 283 -18.31 21.75 -10.59
C ASN A 283 -17.77 23.10 -11.12
N THR A 284 -16.94 23.80 -10.33
CA THR A 284 -16.30 25.03 -10.81
C THR A 284 -15.18 24.73 -11.82
N ILE A 285 -14.91 25.68 -12.72
CA ILE A 285 -13.85 25.54 -13.74
C ILE A 285 -12.48 25.22 -13.13
N PRO A 286 -12.01 25.85 -12.03
CA PRO A 286 -10.72 25.53 -11.44
C PRO A 286 -10.64 24.07 -10.96
N VAL A 287 -11.69 23.57 -10.32
CA VAL A 287 -11.71 22.17 -9.82
C VAL A 287 -11.76 21.19 -10.99
N ARG A 288 -12.61 21.40 -11.98
CA ARG A 288 -12.66 20.57 -13.19
C ARG A 288 -11.31 20.54 -13.91
N THR A 289 -10.62 21.68 -14.03
CA THR A 289 -9.29 21.76 -14.63
C THR A 289 -8.28 20.91 -13.87
N THR A 290 -8.29 20.97 -12.55
CA THR A 290 -7.41 20.14 -11.70
C THR A 290 -7.74 18.66 -11.87
N VAL A 291 -9.00 18.26 -11.79
CA VAL A 291 -9.45 16.88 -11.95
C VAL A 291 -9.10 16.33 -13.33
N ASN A 292 -9.23 17.13 -14.39
CA ASN A 292 -8.87 16.74 -15.76
C ASN A 292 -7.36 16.48 -15.97
N SER A 293 -6.51 16.91 -15.03
CA SER A 293 -5.06 16.70 -15.12
C SER A 293 -4.60 15.32 -14.63
N PHE A 294 -5.52 14.52 -14.07
CA PHE A 294 -5.20 13.21 -13.50
C PHE A 294 -5.63 12.05 -14.40
N VAL A 295 -4.96 10.92 -14.19
CA VAL A 295 -5.40 9.60 -14.63
C VAL A 295 -5.89 8.85 -13.39
N PHE A 296 -6.96 8.10 -13.56
CA PHE A 296 -7.70 7.46 -12.49
C PHE A 296 -7.65 5.94 -12.60
N GLN A 297 -7.69 5.28 -11.44
CA GLN A 297 -7.85 3.82 -11.32
C GLN A 297 -9.06 3.53 -10.42
N ILE A 298 -10.06 2.83 -10.96
CA ILE A 298 -11.23 2.37 -10.22
C ILE A 298 -10.82 1.16 -9.35
N LEU A 299 -11.24 1.16 -8.09
CA LEU A 299 -10.96 0.10 -7.12
C LEU A 299 -12.21 -0.67 -6.68
N PHE A 300 -13.39 -0.31 -7.18
CA PHE A 300 -14.65 -0.98 -6.93
C PHE A 300 -15.10 -1.77 -8.16
N ASP A 301 -15.94 -2.78 -7.94
CA ASP A 301 -16.49 -3.66 -8.98
C ASP A 301 -17.88 -3.21 -9.48
N GLU A 302 -18.45 -3.99 -10.39
CA GLU A 302 -19.77 -3.71 -10.95
C GLU A 302 -20.91 -3.76 -9.89
N GLU A 303 -20.76 -4.50 -8.78
CA GLU A 303 -21.78 -4.58 -7.73
C GLU A 303 -21.95 -3.23 -7.02
N ALA A 304 -20.88 -2.45 -6.96
CA ALA A 304 -20.90 -1.13 -6.36
C ALA A 304 -21.59 -0.05 -7.25
N LEU A 305 -21.91 -0.34 -8.50
CA LEU A 305 -22.50 0.63 -9.43
C LEU A 305 -23.91 1.10 -9.03
N GLU A 306 -24.64 0.30 -8.25
CA GLU A 306 -25.97 0.69 -7.76
C GLU A 306 -25.96 1.92 -6.83
N MET A 307 -24.77 2.31 -6.32
CA MET A 307 -24.63 3.53 -5.52
C MET A 307 -24.83 4.82 -6.32
N PHE A 308 -24.69 4.77 -7.65
CA PHE A 308 -24.83 5.95 -8.50
C PHE A 308 -26.30 6.16 -8.88
N GLU A 309 -26.87 7.29 -8.45
CA GLU A 309 -28.27 7.64 -8.74
C GLU A 309 -28.47 7.98 -10.23
N ASN A 310 -27.47 8.60 -10.88
CA ASN A 310 -27.56 9.00 -12.27
C ASN A 310 -27.20 7.81 -13.18
N GLU A 311 -28.11 7.40 -14.03
CA GLU A 311 -28.00 6.24 -14.92
C GLU A 311 -26.83 6.39 -15.92
N LEU A 312 -26.66 7.57 -16.54
CA LEU A 312 -25.57 7.83 -17.47
C LEU A 312 -24.19 7.74 -16.80
N VAL A 313 -24.10 8.15 -15.52
CA VAL A 313 -22.87 7.99 -14.72
C VAL A 313 -22.61 6.51 -14.43
N ARG A 314 -23.63 5.77 -14.09
CA ARG A 314 -23.56 4.32 -13.85
C ARG A 314 -23.06 3.58 -15.10
N ASP A 315 -23.66 3.85 -16.26
CA ASP A 315 -23.29 3.25 -17.53
C ASP A 315 -21.84 3.61 -17.91
N THR A 316 -21.44 4.86 -17.62
CA THR A 316 -20.05 5.31 -17.83
C THR A 316 -19.07 4.49 -17.00
N PHE A 317 -19.31 4.35 -15.69
CA PHE A 317 -18.42 3.54 -14.84
C PHE A 317 -18.45 2.06 -15.21
N GLN A 318 -19.60 1.52 -15.62
CA GLN A 318 -19.68 0.14 -16.09
C GLN A 318 -18.80 -0.08 -17.34
N ALA A 319 -18.85 0.85 -18.29
CA ALA A 319 -17.99 0.77 -19.48
C ALA A 319 -16.51 0.89 -19.12
N LEU A 320 -16.15 1.82 -18.22
CA LEU A 320 -14.77 2.00 -17.75
C LEU A 320 -14.25 0.78 -17.01
N ILE A 321 -15.05 0.11 -16.17
CA ILE A 321 -14.66 -1.13 -15.46
C ILE A 321 -14.39 -2.25 -16.48
N LYS A 322 -15.25 -2.40 -17.50
CA LYS A 322 -15.07 -3.39 -18.57
C LYS A 322 -13.81 -3.16 -19.40
N ASP A 323 -13.39 -1.90 -19.52
CA ASP A 323 -12.15 -1.49 -20.23
C ASP A 323 -10.91 -1.47 -19.31
N GLY A 324 -10.97 -2.15 -18.17
CA GLY A 324 -9.83 -2.31 -17.25
C GLY A 324 -9.72 -1.29 -16.14
N GLY A 325 -10.72 -0.42 -15.94
CA GLY A 325 -10.86 0.44 -14.78
C GLY A 325 -9.89 1.63 -14.68
N THR A 326 -9.09 1.86 -15.74
CA THR A 326 -8.18 3.01 -15.82
C THR A 326 -8.70 4.01 -16.83
N PHE A 327 -8.75 5.29 -16.48
CA PHE A 327 -9.32 6.32 -17.35
C PHE A 327 -8.78 7.72 -17.03
N ASN A 328 -8.97 8.66 -17.96
CA ASN A 328 -8.93 10.10 -17.71
C ASN A 328 -10.33 10.71 -17.93
N MET A 329 -10.51 11.96 -17.52
CA MET A 329 -11.83 12.61 -17.64
C MET A 329 -12.28 12.82 -19.09
N ILE A 330 -11.37 12.88 -20.06
CA ILE A 330 -11.72 13.01 -21.50
C ILE A 330 -12.38 11.73 -21.99
N GLU A 331 -11.80 10.57 -21.63
CA GLU A 331 -12.35 9.24 -21.94
C GLU A 331 -13.70 9.03 -21.26
N ALA A 332 -13.78 9.30 -19.95
CA ALA A 332 -15.04 9.19 -19.20
C ALA A 332 -16.15 10.10 -19.79
N PHE A 333 -15.81 11.33 -20.18
CA PHE A 333 -16.75 12.23 -20.84
C PHE A 333 -17.19 11.74 -22.22
N ALA A 334 -16.27 11.18 -23.01
CA ALA A 334 -16.61 10.62 -24.32
C ALA A 334 -17.60 9.45 -24.21
N ILE A 335 -17.39 8.55 -23.22
CA ILE A 335 -18.30 7.44 -22.94
C ILE A 335 -19.66 7.95 -22.47
N LEU A 336 -19.70 8.89 -21.51
CA LEU A 336 -20.94 9.48 -21.02
C LEU A 336 -21.73 10.14 -22.16
N LYS A 337 -21.06 10.87 -23.04
CA LYS A 337 -21.68 11.49 -24.20
C LYS A 337 -22.27 10.47 -25.18
N ALA A 338 -21.54 9.40 -25.45
CA ALA A 338 -22.01 8.31 -26.31
C ALA A 338 -23.24 7.60 -25.70
N ALA A 339 -23.26 7.35 -24.39
CA ALA A 339 -24.40 6.81 -23.68
C ALA A 339 -25.61 7.75 -23.74
N HIS A 340 -25.40 9.06 -23.55
CA HIS A 340 -26.46 10.09 -23.67
C HIS A 340 -27.06 10.11 -25.08
N GLU A 341 -26.24 10.07 -26.13
CA GLU A 341 -26.69 10.02 -27.52
C GLU A 341 -27.49 8.74 -27.83
N ALA A 342 -27.02 7.61 -27.32
CA ALA A 342 -27.72 6.30 -27.47
C ALA A 342 -29.08 6.24 -26.77
N ALA A 343 -29.20 6.92 -25.64
CA ALA A 343 -30.45 7.04 -24.89
C ALA A 343 -31.46 8.04 -25.53
N HIS A 344 -31.08 8.74 -26.62
CA HIS A 344 -31.87 9.82 -27.21
C HIS A 344 -32.34 10.88 -26.19
N ALA A 345 -31.50 11.11 -25.15
CA ALA A 345 -31.80 12.06 -24.09
C ALA A 345 -31.74 13.51 -24.60
N SER A 346 -32.46 14.41 -23.94
CA SER A 346 -32.46 15.81 -24.35
C SER A 346 -31.12 16.48 -24.06
N ASN A 347 -30.72 17.47 -24.85
CA ASN A 347 -29.48 18.22 -24.63
C ASN A 347 -29.41 18.89 -23.24
N ASP A 348 -30.55 19.17 -22.62
CA ASP A 348 -30.65 19.77 -21.30
C ASP A 348 -30.23 18.81 -20.18
N GLU A 349 -30.17 17.50 -20.45
CA GLU A 349 -29.78 16.47 -19.49
C GLU A 349 -28.25 16.20 -19.48
N LEU A 350 -27.52 16.61 -20.52
CA LEU A 350 -26.09 16.31 -20.63
C LEU A 350 -25.25 17.03 -19.58
N GLU A 351 -25.43 18.35 -19.39
CA GLU A 351 -24.64 19.09 -18.40
C GLU A 351 -24.91 18.63 -16.94
N PRO A 352 -26.14 18.35 -16.52
CA PRO A 352 -26.40 17.71 -15.24
C PRO A 352 -25.70 16.36 -15.06
N ALA A 353 -25.64 15.52 -16.10
CA ALA A 353 -24.93 14.25 -16.06
C ALA A 353 -23.40 14.44 -15.95
N VAL A 354 -22.84 15.42 -16.66
CA VAL A 354 -21.42 15.82 -16.55
C VAL A 354 -21.12 16.28 -15.12
N CYS A 355 -21.96 17.15 -14.54
CA CYS A 355 -21.82 17.59 -13.16
C CYS A 355 -21.83 16.40 -12.17
N SER A 356 -22.73 15.44 -12.38
CA SER A 356 -22.83 14.22 -11.58
C SER A 356 -21.59 13.33 -11.72
N LEU A 357 -21.00 13.22 -12.92
CA LEU A 357 -19.78 12.47 -13.16
C LEU A 357 -18.58 13.07 -12.38
N TYR A 358 -18.34 14.38 -12.48
CA TYR A 358 -17.29 15.04 -11.70
C TYR A 358 -17.48 14.85 -10.20
N LYS A 359 -18.70 15.01 -9.72
CA LYS A 359 -19.05 14.79 -8.31
C LYS A 359 -18.73 13.35 -7.89
N ALA A 360 -19.15 12.35 -8.67
CA ALA A 360 -18.89 10.95 -8.40
C ALA A 360 -17.38 10.64 -8.35
N VAL A 361 -16.61 11.12 -9.32
CA VAL A 361 -15.15 10.93 -9.33
C VAL A 361 -14.52 11.53 -8.09
N VAL A 362 -14.80 12.79 -7.75
CA VAL A 362 -14.23 13.45 -6.57
C VAL A 362 -14.65 12.78 -5.26
N GLU A 363 -15.91 12.38 -5.12
CA GLU A 363 -16.38 11.65 -3.94
C GLU A 363 -15.65 10.32 -3.77
N HIS A 364 -15.43 9.58 -4.85
CA HIS A 364 -14.71 8.30 -4.79
C HIS A 364 -13.20 8.48 -4.61
N MET A 365 -12.59 9.56 -5.09
CA MET A 365 -11.21 9.93 -4.73
C MET A 365 -11.07 10.12 -3.21
N VAL A 366 -12.02 10.84 -2.60
CA VAL A 366 -12.01 11.10 -1.14
C VAL A 366 -12.31 9.82 -0.33
N ARG A 367 -13.20 8.96 -0.82
CA ARG A 367 -13.60 7.70 -0.14
C ARG A 367 -12.63 6.54 -0.39
N GLY A 368 -11.63 6.72 -1.24
CA GLY A 368 -10.66 5.67 -1.59
C GLY A 368 -11.19 4.64 -2.59
N GLY A 369 -12.33 4.87 -3.24
CA GLY A 369 -12.86 4.02 -4.32
C GLY A 369 -12.20 4.28 -5.68
N ILE A 370 -11.50 5.41 -5.82
CA ILE A 370 -10.73 5.77 -7.01
C ILE A 370 -9.37 6.29 -6.57
N ARG A 371 -8.30 5.69 -7.08
CA ARG A 371 -6.94 6.25 -7.01
C ARG A 371 -6.73 7.21 -8.17
N PHE A 372 -5.84 8.17 -7.99
CA PHE A 372 -5.50 9.15 -9.00
C PHE A 372 -4.00 9.42 -9.02
N TYR A 373 -3.49 9.73 -10.21
CA TYR A 373 -2.06 9.91 -10.46
C TYR A 373 -1.86 11.09 -11.41
N LYS A 374 -0.81 11.85 -11.20
CA LYS A 374 -0.40 12.92 -12.13
C LYS A 374 0.19 12.31 -13.42
N THR A 375 0.96 11.25 -13.25
CA THR A 375 1.48 10.42 -14.33
C THR A 375 1.20 8.98 -13.98
N PHE A 376 0.33 8.34 -14.75
CA PHE A 376 -0.05 6.94 -14.48
C PHE A 376 1.15 6.02 -14.74
N PRO A 377 1.46 5.09 -13.83
CA PRO A 377 2.42 4.04 -14.11
C PRO A 377 1.96 3.27 -15.35
N VAL A 378 2.77 3.23 -16.40
CA VAL A 378 2.37 2.62 -17.66
C VAL A 378 2.51 1.11 -17.55
N LYS A 379 1.37 0.38 -17.61
CA LYS A 379 1.36 -1.03 -17.95
C LYS A 379 1.66 -1.16 -19.44
N GLU A 380 2.65 -1.97 -19.78
CA GLU A 380 2.92 -2.29 -21.18
C GLU A 380 2.21 -3.61 -21.52
N GLU A 381 1.42 -3.59 -22.58
CA GLU A 381 0.79 -4.79 -23.13
C GLU A 381 1.85 -5.77 -23.63
N TYR A 382 1.60 -7.05 -23.44
CA TYR A 382 2.46 -8.09 -23.94
C TYR A 382 2.35 -8.21 -25.48
N MET A 383 3.46 -8.06 -26.16
CA MET A 383 3.59 -8.24 -27.60
C MET A 383 4.54 -9.39 -27.88
N GLU A 384 4.06 -10.45 -28.53
CA GLU A 384 4.85 -11.63 -28.87
C GLU A 384 6.12 -11.26 -29.63
N GLY A 385 7.25 -11.79 -29.19
CA GLY A 385 8.56 -11.56 -29.81
C GLY A 385 9.17 -10.17 -29.56
N LEU A 386 8.45 -9.26 -28.91
CA LEU A 386 8.92 -7.90 -28.55
C LEU A 386 9.00 -7.69 -27.04
N SER A 387 8.09 -8.29 -26.29
CA SER A 387 8.03 -8.11 -24.84
C SER A 387 9.03 -9.00 -24.09
N TYR A 388 9.47 -8.49 -22.95
CA TYR A 388 10.38 -9.17 -22.04
C TYR A 388 10.15 -8.67 -20.60
N ILE A 389 10.68 -9.41 -19.62
CA ILE A 389 10.67 -9.02 -18.22
C ILE A 389 12.09 -8.61 -17.82
N PRO A 390 12.33 -7.35 -17.45
CA PRO A 390 13.64 -6.88 -17.00
C PRO A 390 14.19 -7.68 -15.83
N ALA A 391 15.50 -7.88 -15.81
CA ALA A 391 16.19 -8.61 -14.75
C ALA A 391 15.92 -8.05 -13.34
N ARG A 392 15.67 -6.74 -13.22
CA ARG A 392 15.33 -6.08 -11.96
C ARG A 392 14.07 -6.69 -11.31
N PHE A 393 13.01 -6.92 -12.08
CA PHE A 393 11.79 -7.54 -11.61
C PHE A 393 11.99 -9.02 -11.29
N THR A 394 12.68 -9.75 -12.17
CA THR A 394 12.98 -11.17 -11.95
C THR A 394 13.85 -11.37 -10.69
N ASN A 395 14.86 -10.56 -10.48
CA ASN A 395 15.70 -10.64 -9.28
C ASN A 395 14.90 -10.34 -8.00
N PHE A 396 14.00 -9.35 -8.04
CA PHE A 396 13.13 -9.04 -6.91
C PHE A 396 12.20 -10.22 -6.56
N VAL A 397 11.48 -10.74 -7.55
CA VAL A 397 10.62 -11.91 -7.35
C VAL A 397 11.41 -13.11 -6.84
N LYS A 398 12.61 -13.34 -7.39
CA LYS A 398 13.50 -14.39 -6.94
C LYS A 398 13.93 -14.23 -5.47
N ALA A 399 14.25 -13.02 -5.04
CA ALA A 399 14.60 -12.73 -3.66
C ALA A 399 13.43 -12.98 -2.71
N ILE A 400 12.20 -12.69 -3.13
CA ILE A 400 10.98 -12.99 -2.35
C ILE A 400 10.74 -14.50 -2.27
N VAL A 401 10.71 -15.21 -3.39
CA VAL A 401 10.42 -16.65 -3.45
C VAL A 401 11.45 -17.47 -2.68
N HIS A 402 12.75 -17.13 -2.79
CA HIS A 402 13.84 -17.92 -2.20
C HIS A 402 14.22 -17.55 -0.77
N GLY A 403 13.44 -16.74 -0.06
CA GLY A 403 13.69 -16.46 1.35
C GLY A 403 13.04 -15.19 1.89
N GLY A 404 12.59 -14.28 1.01
CA GLY A 404 11.99 -13.01 1.43
C GLY A 404 10.52 -13.12 1.83
N SER A 405 9.80 -14.14 1.38
CA SER A 405 8.35 -14.30 1.59
C SER A 405 7.93 -14.45 3.06
N GLU A 406 8.87 -14.86 3.92
CA GLU A 406 8.66 -14.91 5.36
C GLU A 406 8.62 -13.50 5.98
N TYR A 407 9.36 -12.56 5.41
CA TYR A 407 9.60 -11.24 5.98
C TYR A 407 8.78 -10.12 5.32
N MET A 408 8.49 -10.25 4.02
CA MET A 408 7.74 -9.22 3.30
C MET A 408 6.87 -9.80 2.19
N TYR A 409 5.89 -9.03 1.77
CA TYR A 409 5.11 -9.31 0.55
C TYR A 409 5.80 -8.67 -0.66
N GLY A 410 5.70 -9.32 -1.82
CA GLY A 410 5.97 -8.68 -3.09
C GLY A 410 4.90 -7.65 -3.41
N ALA A 411 5.17 -6.74 -4.33
CA ALA A 411 4.21 -5.76 -4.78
C ALA A 411 4.17 -5.63 -6.30
N ASP A 412 3.03 -5.18 -6.81
CA ASP A 412 2.86 -4.77 -8.19
C ASP A 412 3.35 -3.31 -8.41
N MET A 413 3.17 -2.81 -9.62
CA MET A 413 3.59 -1.45 -9.99
C MET A 413 2.85 -0.33 -9.24
N PHE A 414 1.73 -0.61 -8.60
CA PHE A 414 0.97 0.32 -7.78
C PHE A 414 1.31 0.22 -6.28
N ASN A 415 2.26 -0.64 -5.95
CA ASN A 415 2.60 -1.01 -4.59
C ASN A 415 1.44 -1.68 -3.84
N ASP A 416 0.56 -2.38 -4.56
CA ASP A 416 -0.40 -3.31 -3.97
C ASP A 416 0.29 -4.64 -3.68
N ALA A 417 -0.01 -5.23 -2.51
CA ALA A 417 0.55 -6.52 -2.15
C ALA A 417 0.14 -7.58 -3.17
N ILE A 418 1.13 -8.27 -3.73
CA ILE A 418 0.87 -9.43 -4.58
C ILE A 418 0.65 -10.61 -3.65
N GLY A 419 -0.42 -11.36 -3.89
CA GLY A 419 -0.62 -12.67 -3.28
C GLY A 419 0.53 -13.63 -3.61
N ASP A 420 0.35 -14.89 -3.35
CA ASP A 420 1.41 -15.90 -3.50
C ASP A 420 2.13 -15.80 -4.85
N ILE A 421 3.40 -15.40 -4.78
CA ILE A 421 4.33 -15.47 -5.90
C ILE A 421 4.96 -16.85 -5.88
N SER A 422 4.87 -17.59 -6.99
CA SER A 422 5.28 -18.99 -7.06
C SER A 422 6.61 -19.18 -7.80
N GLU A 423 7.16 -20.39 -7.68
CA GLU A 423 8.32 -20.83 -8.50
C GLU A 423 7.98 -20.84 -9.98
N GLU A 424 6.72 -21.09 -10.35
CA GLU A 424 6.24 -21.03 -11.71
C GLU A 424 6.23 -19.62 -12.27
N ASP A 425 5.81 -18.63 -11.47
CA ASP A 425 5.94 -17.21 -11.82
C ASP A 425 7.39 -16.87 -12.13
N LEU A 426 8.31 -17.27 -11.24
CA LEU A 426 9.73 -17.02 -11.39
C LEU A 426 10.30 -17.70 -12.64
N LEU A 427 9.96 -18.97 -12.87
CA LEU A 427 10.35 -19.70 -14.10
C LEU A 427 9.93 -18.93 -15.36
N PHE A 428 8.69 -18.46 -15.40
CA PHE A 428 8.16 -17.72 -16.55
C PHE A 428 8.92 -16.41 -16.76
N MET A 429 9.19 -15.67 -15.68
CA MET A 429 9.96 -14.43 -15.73
C MET A 429 11.40 -14.65 -16.24
N GLU A 430 12.06 -15.71 -15.79
CA GLU A 430 13.38 -16.11 -16.28
C GLU A 430 13.36 -16.53 -17.77
N LEU A 431 12.30 -17.20 -18.19
CA LEU A 431 12.11 -17.55 -19.60
C LEU A 431 11.90 -16.31 -20.48
N LEU A 432 11.24 -15.28 -19.99
CA LEU A 432 10.98 -14.01 -20.69
C LEU A 432 12.00 -12.90 -20.41
N ASN A 433 13.17 -13.19 -19.92
CA ASN A 433 14.23 -12.19 -19.62
C ASN A 433 14.70 -11.38 -20.85
N LYS A 434 14.29 -11.77 -22.03
CA LYS A 434 14.46 -11.08 -23.32
C LYS A 434 13.36 -11.50 -24.27
N PRO A 435 13.07 -10.72 -25.33
CA PRO A 435 12.06 -11.06 -26.33
C PRO A 435 12.29 -12.46 -26.92
N LYS A 436 11.23 -13.27 -26.95
CA LYS A 436 11.23 -14.63 -27.49
C LYS A 436 9.91 -14.92 -28.19
N ALA A 437 9.96 -15.82 -29.17
CA ALA A 437 8.75 -16.33 -29.80
C ALA A 437 7.93 -17.19 -28.82
N LYS A 438 6.60 -17.07 -28.84
CA LYS A 438 5.66 -17.83 -28.02
C LYS A 438 5.94 -19.34 -28.04
N SER A 439 6.17 -19.90 -29.22
CA SER A 439 6.48 -21.32 -29.39
C SER A 439 7.73 -21.79 -28.63
N THR A 440 8.75 -20.91 -28.52
CA THR A 440 9.98 -21.21 -27.78
C THR A 440 9.72 -21.23 -26.27
N VAL A 441 8.91 -20.29 -25.77
CA VAL A 441 8.57 -20.20 -24.34
C VAL A 441 7.69 -21.38 -23.94
N ILE A 442 6.63 -21.69 -24.72
CA ILE A 442 5.75 -22.85 -24.49
C ILE A 442 6.52 -24.16 -24.46
N LYS A 443 7.46 -24.35 -25.41
CA LYS A 443 8.31 -25.54 -25.42
C LYS A 443 9.08 -25.70 -24.10
N LYS A 444 9.66 -24.61 -23.58
CA LYS A 444 10.43 -24.63 -22.34
C LYS A 444 9.55 -24.84 -21.10
N ILE A 445 8.37 -24.23 -21.06
CA ILE A 445 7.38 -24.48 -20.01
C ILE A 445 7.01 -25.97 -20.00
N LYS A 446 6.70 -26.56 -21.17
CA LYS A 446 6.41 -27.98 -21.28
C LYS A 446 7.55 -28.84 -20.74
N GLU A 447 8.79 -28.56 -21.16
CA GLU A 447 9.98 -29.31 -20.73
C GLU A 447 10.17 -29.23 -19.21
N ALA A 448 9.92 -28.08 -18.60
CA ALA A 448 10.13 -27.86 -17.16
C ALA A 448 9.01 -28.44 -16.28
N LEU A 449 7.74 -28.28 -16.67
CA LEU A 449 6.61 -28.54 -15.78
C LEU A 449 5.80 -29.79 -16.14
N PHE A 450 5.76 -30.18 -17.42
CA PHE A 450 4.80 -31.19 -17.89
C PHE A 450 5.43 -32.44 -18.50
N SER A 451 6.72 -32.46 -18.80
CA SER A 451 7.37 -33.61 -19.46
C SER A 451 7.68 -34.78 -18.52
N ALA A 452 7.65 -34.60 -17.22
CA ALA A 452 7.89 -35.67 -16.24
C ALA A 452 6.69 -36.62 -16.08
N ASP A 453 5.48 -36.20 -16.43
CA ASP A 453 4.28 -37.02 -16.34
C ASP A 453 4.07 -37.84 -17.64
N GLN A 454 4.59 -39.06 -17.61
CA GLN A 454 4.47 -40.01 -18.73
C GLN A 454 3.05 -40.57 -18.92
N SER A 455 2.12 -40.32 -18.01
CA SER A 455 0.72 -40.77 -18.13
C SER A 455 -0.08 -39.92 -19.12
N GLN A 456 0.40 -38.73 -19.48
CA GLN A 456 -0.28 -37.78 -20.34
C GLN A 456 0.22 -37.81 -21.77
N THR A 457 -0.70 -37.66 -22.72
CA THR A 457 -0.33 -37.58 -24.14
C THR A 457 0.42 -36.27 -24.43
N THR A 458 1.32 -36.28 -25.40
CA THR A 458 2.05 -35.09 -25.88
C THR A 458 1.11 -33.94 -26.25
N LYS A 459 -0.08 -34.25 -26.80
CA LYS A 459 -1.10 -33.28 -27.16
C LYS A 459 -1.66 -32.58 -25.93
N HIS A 460 -1.93 -33.32 -24.87
CA HIS A 460 -2.44 -32.77 -23.60
C HIS A 460 -1.39 -31.88 -22.92
N GLN A 461 -0.14 -32.34 -22.83
CA GLN A 461 0.97 -31.55 -22.29
C GLN A 461 1.20 -30.22 -23.05
N ASN A 462 1.05 -30.23 -24.39
CA ASN A 462 1.14 -29.00 -25.19
C ASN A 462 0.01 -28.01 -24.84
N ALA A 463 -1.23 -28.53 -24.73
CA ALA A 463 -2.38 -27.68 -24.37
C ALA A 463 -2.24 -27.07 -22.97
N MET A 464 -1.75 -27.84 -21.99
CA MET A 464 -1.48 -27.33 -20.64
C MET A 464 -0.40 -26.27 -20.66
N ALA A 465 0.71 -26.46 -21.36
CA ALA A 465 1.79 -25.49 -21.46
C ALA A 465 1.34 -24.19 -22.15
N GLU A 466 0.45 -24.27 -23.13
CA GLU A 466 -0.11 -23.09 -23.79
C GLU A 466 -1.09 -22.32 -22.87
N ALA A 467 -1.96 -23.03 -22.15
CA ALA A 467 -2.87 -22.43 -21.18
C ALA A 467 -2.08 -21.68 -20.09
N PHE A 468 -1.06 -22.34 -19.54
CA PHE A 468 -0.17 -21.77 -18.53
C PHE A 468 0.60 -20.55 -19.04
N TYR A 469 1.11 -20.59 -20.28
CA TYR A 469 1.73 -19.43 -20.92
C TYR A 469 0.78 -18.23 -20.98
N ASN A 470 -0.46 -18.45 -21.41
CA ASN A 470 -1.44 -17.38 -21.56
C ASN A 470 -1.81 -16.78 -20.20
N GLU A 471 -2.03 -17.63 -19.19
CA GLU A 471 -2.32 -17.21 -17.81
C GLU A 471 -1.21 -16.34 -17.22
N LEU A 472 0.04 -16.82 -17.27
CA LEU A 472 1.18 -16.07 -16.73
C LEU A 472 1.51 -14.81 -17.53
N THR A 473 1.29 -14.80 -18.84
CA THR A 473 1.45 -13.58 -19.64
C THR A 473 0.50 -12.50 -19.15
N THR A 474 -0.79 -12.83 -19.00
CA THR A 474 -1.82 -11.91 -18.50
C THR A 474 -1.50 -11.46 -17.06
N ARG A 475 -1.05 -12.38 -16.21
CA ARG A 475 -0.65 -12.06 -14.83
C ARG A 475 0.52 -11.08 -14.77
N MET A 476 1.61 -11.32 -15.52
CA MET A 476 2.79 -10.46 -15.53
C MET A 476 2.50 -9.07 -16.12
N GLU A 477 1.61 -9.01 -17.09
CA GLU A 477 1.11 -7.77 -17.65
C GLU A 477 0.30 -6.99 -16.59
N HIS A 478 -0.62 -7.67 -15.92
CA HIS A 478 -1.44 -7.07 -14.86
C HIS A 478 -0.57 -6.51 -13.71
N LEU A 479 0.48 -7.22 -13.30
CA LEU A 479 1.42 -6.79 -12.27
C LEU A 479 2.38 -5.68 -12.72
N GLY A 480 2.40 -5.35 -14.01
CA GLY A 480 3.25 -4.30 -14.57
C GLY A 480 4.73 -4.71 -14.72
N PHE A 481 5.03 -6.00 -14.78
CA PHE A 481 6.39 -6.50 -14.96
C PHE A 481 6.85 -6.54 -16.42
N VAL A 482 5.92 -6.50 -17.39
CA VAL A 482 6.24 -6.56 -18.81
C VAL A 482 6.81 -5.24 -19.31
N ARG A 483 7.83 -5.32 -20.17
CA ARG A 483 8.38 -4.22 -20.97
C ARG A 483 8.51 -4.68 -22.41
N SER A 484 8.38 -3.75 -23.36
CA SER A 484 8.46 -4.03 -24.79
C SER A 484 9.56 -3.21 -25.43
N LYS A 485 10.29 -3.83 -26.38
CA LYS A 485 11.21 -3.07 -27.24
C LYS A 485 10.38 -2.21 -28.19
N LYS A 486 10.46 -0.89 -28.05
CA LYS A 486 9.84 0.03 -29.02
C LYS A 486 10.41 -0.29 -30.41
N THR A 487 9.55 -0.55 -31.38
CA THR A 487 9.91 -0.62 -32.78
C THR A 487 10.42 0.76 -33.22
N GLY A 488 11.75 0.96 -33.23
CA GLY A 488 12.35 2.23 -33.65
C GLY A 488 13.66 2.64 -32.99
N SER A 489 14.15 1.95 -31.97
CA SER A 489 15.51 2.18 -31.42
C SER A 489 16.43 1.02 -31.81
N ILE A 490 16.89 1.02 -33.07
CA ILE A 490 18.13 0.34 -33.45
C ILE A 490 19.25 1.34 -33.13
N SER A 491 19.95 1.08 -32.04
CA SER A 491 21.33 1.50 -31.86
C SER A 491 21.97 0.68 -30.74
#